data_e9305b1ca8bffdc4b817f4a4d1a24a93
#
_entry.id   e9305b1ca8bffdc4b817f4a4d1a24a93
#
_cell.length_a   1.000
_cell.length_b   1.000
_cell.length_c   1.000
_cell.angle_alpha   90.00
_cell.angle_beta   90.00
_cell.angle_gamma   90.00
#
_symmetry.space_group_name_H-M   'P 1'
#
loop_
_entity.id
_entity.type
_entity.pdbx_description
1 polymer ?
#
loop_
_entity_poly.entity_id
_entity_poly.type
_entity_poly.pdbx_seq_one_letter_code
_entity_poly.pdbx_strand_id
1 'polypeptide(L)'
;MDIKVHRGLEQIGGCITEISTATSRVFIDFGQNLPGNGEPTTPEQDKLMVKNIFATNAKTHEAVFYTHGHEDHVGLFEYIPTYVPQYMSEGTKELLLIKYRILKEGVELCLEQLQNDANSTKEQIEEVIVQKTSAENKIKIISKMNSWGRTPPRKKPGSISIGDITITPFFNCHSIYDSHMFLIEADGKRIWHTGDYRAHGYMGKGLIPTLRKYATNIDTLITEGTMLSRNDECIHECKVSEKMANVMKAFKYVFVLASATDIERLASIKNAALEAKKTLYVCSKFMSSTMKFFTERESELSHGLFSFSPRMLRFNGLERIKKKGFVLIAGTSQISRVKELIKELPIEETLLIYSSWEGYYTIPEQIAANPNYKKFRELFFNVVDIHTSGHADKTTIQKVIDVVKPQKIIFIHKEQNAVLY
;
A
#
# COMPACT_ATOMS: atom_id res chain seq x y z
N MET A 1 -6.99 -29.11 -9.15
CA MET A 1 -6.50 -27.72 -8.91
C MET A 1 -5.41 -27.76 -7.82
N ASP A 2 -4.19 -27.33 -8.13
CA ASP A 2 -3.03 -27.30 -7.24
C ASP A 2 -2.71 -25.88 -6.76
N ILE A 3 -2.15 -25.77 -5.57
CA ILE A 3 -1.74 -24.50 -4.97
C ILE A 3 -0.26 -24.59 -4.63
N LYS A 4 0.53 -23.64 -5.09
CA LYS A 4 1.94 -23.51 -4.77
C LYS A 4 2.25 -22.08 -4.35
N VAL A 5 2.72 -21.89 -3.13
CA VAL A 5 3.25 -20.61 -2.67
C VAL A 5 4.75 -20.59 -2.94
N HIS A 6 5.19 -19.75 -3.86
CA HIS A 6 6.60 -19.62 -4.23
C HIS A 6 7.34 -18.78 -3.21
N ARG A 7 6.67 -17.75 -2.63
CA ARG A 7 7.24 -16.87 -1.63
C ARG A 7 6.13 -16.26 -0.75
N GLY A 8 6.41 -15.96 0.53
CA GLY A 8 5.46 -15.38 1.48
C GLY A 8 4.90 -16.34 2.53
N LEU A 9 5.34 -17.63 2.59
CA LEU A 9 4.89 -18.58 3.63
C LEU A 9 5.50 -18.29 5.01
N GLU A 10 6.76 -17.88 5.05
CA GLU A 10 7.55 -17.71 6.28
C GLU A 10 8.25 -16.35 6.31
N GLN A 11 7.69 -15.38 5.61
CA GLN A 11 8.13 -13.99 5.60
C GLN A 11 6.95 -13.06 5.37
N ILE A 12 7.04 -11.84 5.90
CA ILE A 12 6.12 -10.76 5.59
C ILE A 12 6.54 -10.17 4.25
N GLY A 13 5.58 -10.07 3.31
CA GLY A 13 5.79 -9.52 1.98
C GLY A 13 6.44 -10.47 0.98
N GLY A 14 6.72 -9.94 -0.21
CA GLY A 14 7.27 -10.69 -1.33
C GLY A 14 6.33 -11.78 -1.86
N CYS A 15 5.02 -11.63 -1.71
CA CYS A 15 4.04 -12.67 -1.98
C CYS A 15 3.99 -13.10 -3.43
N ILE A 16 4.01 -14.44 -3.67
CA ILE A 16 3.80 -15.05 -4.99
C ILE A 16 3.07 -16.38 -4.76
N THR A 17 1.80 -16.45 -5.16
CA THR A 17 0.97 -17.65 -5.04
C THR A 17 0.51 -18.12 -6.41
N GLU A 18 0.83 -19.36 -6.78
CA GLU A 18 0.38 -20.02 -8.01
C GLU A 18 -0.81 -20.94 -7.73
N ILE A 19 -1.83 -20.87 -8.57
CA ILE A 19 -2.98 -21.77 -8.58
C ILE A 19 -3.10 -22.33 -9.99
N SER A 20 -3.08 -23.67 -10.13
CA SER A 20 -3.02 -24.31 -11.45
C SER A 20 -3.96 -25.51 -11.56
N THR A 21 -4.38 -25.74 -12.81
CA THR A 21 -5.10 -26.91 -13.30
C THR A 21 -4.21 -27.69 -14.28
N ALA A 22 -4.79 -28.62 -15.02
CA ALA A 22 -4.07 -29.30 -16.08
C ALA A 22 -3.65 -28.36 -17.22
N THR A 23 -4.49 -27.37 -17.58
CA THR A 23 -4.32 -26.50 -18.77
C THR A 23 -4.03 -25.04 -18.45
N SER A 24 -4.34 -24.57 -17.26
CA SER A 24 -4.26 -23.17 -16.88
C SER A 24 -3.48 -22.96 -15.60
N ARG A 25 -2.89 -21.78 -15.44
CA ARG A 25 -2.38 -21.31 -14.15
C ARG A 25 -2.55 -19.81 -14.01
N VAL A 26 -2.84 -19.41 -12.80
CA VAL A 26 -2.90 -18.00 -12.41
C VAL A 26 -1.98 -17.76 -11.23
N PHE A 27 -1.36 -16.61 -11.23
CA PHE A 27 -0.56 -16.15 -10.11
C PHE A 27 -1.28 -15.01 -9.41
N ILE A 28 -1.29 -15.07 -8.09
CA ILE A 28 -1.75 -13.98 -7.24
C ILE A 28 -0.52 -13.33 -6.65
N ASP A 29 -0.32 -12.08 -7.03
CA ASP A 29 0.80 -11.22 -6.72
C ASP A 29 2.17 -11.70 -7.26
N PHE A 30 3.05 -10.75 -7.47
CA PHE A 30 4.48 -10.92 -7.74
C PHE A 30 5.20 -9.80 -6.99
N GLY A 31 5.36 -9.99 -5.69
CA GLY A 31 5.89 -9.00 -4.77
C GLY A 31 7.40 -9.01 -4.70
N GLN A 32 7.99 -7.86 -4.45
CA GLN A 32 9.38 -7.69 -4.07
C GLN A 32 9.55 -7.97 -2.56
N ASN A 33 10.71 -8.48 -2.15
CA ASN A 33 11.00 -8.59 -0.72
C ASN A 33 11.04 -7.22 -0.06
N LEU A 34 10.42 -7.13 1.12
CA LEU A 34 10.50 -5.91 1.91
C LEU A 34 11.87 -5.77 2.56
N PRO A 35 12.43 -4.57 2.62
CA PRO A 35 13.64 -4.31 3.39
C PRO A 35 13.45 -4.74 4.87
N GLY A 36 14.39 -5.52 5.40
CA GLY A 36 14.33 -6.04 6.77
C GLY A 36 13.36 -7.22 6.99
N ASN A 37 12.77 -7.77 5.91
CA ASN A 37 11.94 -8.97 5.95
C ASN A 37 12.35 -9.92 4.82
N GLY A 38 12.61 -11.17 5.16
CA GLY A 38 13.15 -12.15 4.23
C GLY A 38 14.62 -11.87 3.83
N GLU A 39 15.16 -12.74 3.00
CA GLU A 39 16.52 -12.56 2.46
C GLU A 39 16.54 -11.42 1.44
N PRO A 40 17.47 -10.46 1.54
CA PRO A 40 17.63 -9.43 0.53
C PRO A 40 17.90 -10.03 -0.85
N THR A 41 17.23 -9.53 -1.88
CA THR A 41 17.43 -9.96 -3.26
C THR A 41 17.91 -8.79 -4.11
N THR A 42 18.77 -9.07 -5.11
CA THR A 42 19.12 -8.08 -6.13
C THR A 42 18.08 -8.11 -7.26
N PRO A 43 17.97 -7.05 -8.07
CA PRO A 43 17.10 -7.03 -9.25
C PRO A 43 17.37 -8.20 -10.23
N GLU A 44 18.64 -8.62 -10.37
CA GLU A 44 19.04 -9.74 -11.21
C GLU A 44 18.55 -11.08 -10.66
N GLN A 45 18.62 -11.28 -9.34
CA GLN A 45 18.10 -12.45 -8.67
C GLN A 45 16.59 -12.53 -8.78
N ASP A 46 15.87 -11.42 -8.57
CA ASP A 46 14.42 -11.34 -8.73
C ASP A 46 14.01 -11.65 -10.17
N LYS A 47 14.69 -11.06 -11.16
CA LYS A 47 14.45 -11.33 -12.58
C LYS A 47 14.68 -12.78 -12.95
N LEU A 48 15.77 -13.40 -12.43
CA LEU A 48 16.05 -14.80 -12.66
C LEU A 48 15.00 -15.71 -12.02
N MET A 49 14.58 -15.40 -10.78
CA MET A 49 13.52 -16.14 -10.08
C MET A 49 12.21 -16.11 -10.87
N VAL A 50 11.76 -14.92 -11.31
CA VAL A 50 10.53 -14.78 -12.12
C VAL A 50 10.65 -15.58 -13.43
N LYS A 51 11.77 -15.46 -14.13
CA LYS A 51 12.05 -16.24 -15.35
C LYS A 51 11.94 -17.76 -15.09
N ASN A 52 12.50 -18.27 -14.01
CA ASN A 52 12.47 -19.69 -13.66
C ASN A 52 11.04 -20.16 -13.33
N ILE A 53 10.24 -19.35 -12.63
CA ILE A 53 8.83 -19.65 -12.36
C ILE A 53 8.06 -19.87 -13.67
N PHE A 54 8.20 -18.97 -14.63
CA PHE A 54 7.50 -19.09 -15.92
C PHE A 54 8.07 -20.18 -16.84
N ALA A 55 9.34 -20.52 -16.72
CA ALA A 55 9.96 -21.61 -17.48
C ALA A 55 9.54 -23.00 -16.99
N THR A 56 9.07 -23.11 -15.73
CA THR A 56 8.72 -24.38 -15.10
C THR A 56 7.22 -24.62 -15.20
N ASN A 57 6.79 -25.78 -15.72
CA ASN A 57 5.39 -26.19 -15.81
C ASN A 57 4.47 -25.18 -16.53
N ALA A 58 4.96 -24.56 -17.62
CA ALA A 58 4.17 -23.64 -18.42
C ALA A 58 2.83 -24.27 -18.84
N LYS A 59 1.75 -23.47 -18.81
CA LYS A 59 0.41 -23.90 -19.17
C LYS A 59 -0.07 -23.16 -20.43
N THR A 60 -1.11 -23.70 -21.05
CA THR A 60 -1.70 -23.08 -22.26
C THR A 60 -2.27 -21.68 -21.95
N HIS A 61 -2.85 -21.53 -20.76
CA HIS A 61 -3.44 -20.27 -20.32
C HIS A 61 -2.76 -19.81 -19.02
N GLU A 62 -2.19 -18.62 -19.03
CA GLU A 62 -1.47 -18.05 -17.89
C GLU A 62 -1.88 -16.58 -17.67
N ALA A 63 -1.95 -16.16 -16.43
CA ALA A 63 -2.16 -14.75 -16.06
C ALA A 63 -1.64 -14.43 -14.68
N VAL A 64 -1.39 -13.14 -14.43
CA VAL A 64 -1.07 -12.59 -13.10
C VAL A 64 -2.17 -11.65 -12.64
N PHE A 65 -2.60 -11.77 -11.40
CA PHE A 65 -3.58 -10.92 -10.75
C PHE A 65 -2.95 -10.27 -9.52
N TYR A 66 -3.06 -8.96 -9.39
CA TYR A 66 -2.54 -8.22 -8.24
C TYR A 66 -3.65 -7.87 -7.28
N THR A 67 -3.45 -8.19 -6.00
CA THR A 67 -4.40 -7.86 -4.92
C THR A 67 -4.44 -6.36 -4.66
N HIS A 68 -3.29 -5.70 -4.64
CA HIS A 68 -3.15 -4.27 -4.40
C HIS A 68 -1.77 -3.73 -4.83
N GLY A 69 -1.53 -2.43 -4.62
CA GLY A 69 -0.38 -1.72 -5.17
C GLY A 69 0.84 -1.57 -4.24
N HIS A 70 0.97 -2.32 -3.14
CA HIS A 70 2.21 -2.34 -2.35
C HIS A 70 3.32 -3.10 -3.10
N GLU A 71 4.58 -2.68 -2.92
CA GLU A 71 5.72 -3.25 -3.64
C GLU A 71 5.92 -4.75 -3.35
N ASP A 72 5.60 -5.21 -2.17
CA ASP A 72 5.68 -6.60 -1.75
C ASP A 72 4.55 -7.49 -2.31
N HIS A 73 3.68 -6.92 -3.14
CA HIS A 73 2.64 -7.61 -3.91
C HIS A 73 2.76 -7.37 -5.40
N VAL A 74 3.20 -6.18 -5.83
CA VAL A 74 3.25 -5.82 -7.26
C VAL A 74 4.67 -5.56 -7.77
N GLY A 75 5.66 -5.43 -6.90
CA GLY A 75 6.99 -4.86 -7.22
C GLY A 75 7.76 -5.53 -8.35
N LEU A 76 7.46 -6.79 -8.68
CA LEU A 76 8.16 -7.55 -9.74
C LEU A 76 7.41 -7.55 -11.09
N PHE A 77 6.37 -6.74 -11.25
CA PHE A 77 5.53 -6.73 -12.44
C PHE A 77 6.31 -6.52 -13.75
N GLU A 78 7.42 -5.81 -13.72
CA GLU A 78 8.23 -5.52 -14.90
C GLU A 78 9.01 -6.73 -15.43
N TYR A 79 9.20 -7.76 -14.61
CA TYR A 79 9.91 -8.99 -14.99
C TYR A 79 8.97 -10.08 -15.52
N ILE A 80 7.65 -9.88 -15.45
CA ILE A 80 6.66 -10.81 -16.01
C ILE A 80 6.82 -10.87 -17.53
N PRO A 81 6.87 -12.06 -18.14
CA PRO A 81 6.99 -12.21 -19.58
C PRO A 81 5.86 -11.47 -20.32
N THR A 82 6.19 -10.79 -21.40
CA THR A 82 5.26 -9.89 -22.11
C THR A 82 4.05 -10.60 -22.75
N TYR A 83 4.12 -11.92 -22.91
CA TYR A 83 3.00 -12.74 -23.40
C TYR A 83 2.00 -13.12 -22.29
N VAL A 84 2.35 -12.92 -21.01
CA VAL A 84 1.48 -13.22 -19.87
C VAL A 84 0.65 -11.98 -19.54
N PRO A 85 -0.68 -12.04 -19.68
CA PRO A 85 -1.54 -10.92 -19.31
C PRO A 85 -1.51 -10.67 -17.80
N GLN A 86 -1.43 -9.39 -17.43
CA GLN A 86 -1.43 -8.93 -16.05
C GLN A 86 -2.71 -8.15 -15.77
N TYR A 87 -3.29 -8.36 -14.60
CA TYR A 87 -4.58 -7.79 -14.18
C TYR A 87 -4.47 -7.13 -12.81
N MET A 88 -5.04 -5.94 -12.66
CA MET A 88 -5.22 -5.24 -11.37
C MET A 88 -6.50 -4.40 -11.36
N SER A 89 -6.90 -3.91 -10.21
CA SER A 89 -8.05 -2.99 -10.16
C SER A 89 -7.72 -1.66 -10.85
N GLU A 90 -8.75 -0.97 -11.38
CA GLU A 90 -8.57 0.36 -11.97
C GLU A 90 -7.94 1.35 -11.00
N GLY A 91 -8.32 1.29 -9.72
CA GLY A 91 -7.79 2.19 -8.69
C GLY A 91 -6.31 1.92 -8.41
N THR A 92 -5.91 0.65 -8.29
CA THR A 92 -4.50 0.26 -8.15
C THR A 92 -3.68 0.71 -9.37
N LYS A 93 -4.20 0.48 -10.58
CA LYS A 93 -3.55 0.88 -11.84
C LYS A 93 -3.28 2.39 -11.88
N GLU A 94 -4.30 3.21 -11.61
CA GLU A 94 -4.15 4.67 -11.61
C GLU A 94 -3.22 5.16 -10.51
N LEU A 95 -3.27 4.56 -9.31
CA LEU A 95 -2.38 4.90 -8.21
C LEU A 95 -0.90 4.68 -8.58
N LEU A 96 -0.59 3.54 -9.21
CA LEU A 96 0.75 3.24 -9.70
C LEU A 96 1.16 4.18 -10.85
N LEU A 97 0.25 4.50 -11.78
CA LEU A 97 0.53 5.48 -12.83
C LEU A 97 0.83 6.87 -12.26
N ILE A 98 0.09 7.34 -11.26
CA ILE A 98 0.38 8.60 -10.55
C ILE A 98 1.78 8.55 -9.94
N LYS A 99 2.13 7.44 -9.25
CA LYS A 99 3.45 7.26 -8.63
C LYS A 99 4.58 7.40 -9.66
N TYR A 100 4.54 6.63 -10.74
CA TYR A 100 5.64 6.59 -11.70
C TYR A 100 5.68 7.82 -12.61
N ARG A 101 4.55 8.47 -12.92
CA ARG A 101 4.53 9.76 -13.63
C ARG A 101 5.20 10.86 -12.81
N ILE A 102 4.91 10.95 -11.51
CA ILE A 102 5.54 11.94 -10.63
C ILE A 102 7.01 11.64 -10.40
N LEU A 103 7.39 10.36 -10.30
CA LEU A 103 8.79 9.96 -10.25
C LEU A 103 9.53 10.41 -11.53
N LYS A 104 8.97 10.12 -12.70
CA LYS A 104 9.53 10.54 -14.00
C LYS A 104 9.72 12.06 -14.05
N GLU A 105 8.70 12.85 -13.71
CA GLU A 105 8.79 14.31 -13.69
C GLU A 105 9.88 14.81 -12.74
N GLY A 106 10.03 14.19 -11.56
CA GLY A 106 11.11 14.54 -10.62
C GLY A 106 12.51 14.24 -11.17
N VAL A 107 12.64 13.09 -11.84
CA VAL A 107 13.90 12.68 -12.50
C VAL A 107 14.23 13.58 -13.69
N GLU A 108 13.23 14.00 -14.48
CA GLU A 108 13.43 14.94 -15.58
C GLU A 108 13.93 16.31 -15.11
N LEU A 109 13.34 16.85 -14.02
CA LEU A 109 13.82 18.09 -13.40
C LEU A 109 15.27 17.95 -12.87
N CYS A 110 15.60 16.82 -12.26
CA CYS A 110 16.95 16.52 -11.80
C CYS A 110 17.94 16.47 -12.98
N LEU A 111 17.57 15.82 -14.08
CA LEU A 111 18.39 15.74 -15.29
C LEU A 111 18.65 17.13 -15.90
N GLU A 112 17.63 17.98 -16.01
CA GLU A 112 17.77 19.35 -16.47
C GLU A 112 18.74 20.16 -15.57
N GLN A 113 18.66 20.00 -14.26
CA GLN A 113 19.57 20.66 -13.31
C GLN A 113 21.01 20.18 -13.49
N LEU A 114 21.25 18.88 -13.59
CA LEU A 114 22.58 18.31 -13.81
C LEU A 114 23.20 18.72 -15.15
N GLN A 115 22.38 18.79 -16.21
CA GLN A 115 22.83 19.21 -17.53
C GLN A 115 23.26 20.70 -17.58
N ASN A 116 22.69 21.54 -16.70
CA ASN A 116 22.99 22.97 -16.60
C ASN A 116 24.06 23.27 -15.54
N ASP A 117 24.49 22.30 -14.73
CA ASP A 117 25.56 22.48 -13.73
C ASP A 117 26.91 22.00 -14.31
N ALA A 118 27.85 22.93 -14.45
CA ALA A 118 29.20 22.66 -14.95
C ALA A 118 30.01 21.67 -14.08
N ASN A 119 29.60 21.44 -12.84
CA ASN A 119 30.25 20.49 -11.92
C ASN A 119 29.66 19.08 -11.97
N SER A 120 28.60 18.85 -12.74
CA SER A 120 27.98 17.55 -12.86
C SER A 120 28.87 16.56 -13.60
N THR A 121 28.96 15.32 -13.10
CA THR A 121 29.73 14.27 -13.76
C THR A 121 28.89 13.53 -14.79
N LYS A 122 29.55 12.86 -15.75
CA LYS A 122 28.84 12.00 -16.73
C LYS A 122 28.11 10.85 -16.04
N GLU A 123 28.71 10.26 -15.01
CA GLU A 123 28.16 9.16 -14.25
C GLU A 123 26.85 9.56 -13.56
N GLN A 124 26.78 10.78 -12.96
CA GLN A 124 25.55 11.30 -12.36
C GLN A 124 24.42 11.46 -13.39
N ILE A 125 24.76 11.98 -14.58
CA ILE A 125 23.80 12.17 -15.67
C ILE A 125 23.31 10.80 -16.18
N GLU A 126 24.20 9.83 -16.38
CA GLU A 126 23.87 8.47 -16.82
C GLU A 126 22.97 7.75 -15.82
N GLU A 127 23.24 7.85 -14.52
CA GLU A 127 22.39 7.28 -13.46
C GLU A 127 20.97 7.84 -13.51
N VAL A 128 20.82 9.15 -13.69
CA VAL A 128 19.49 9.80 -13.77
C VAL A 128 18.77 9.41 -15.07
N ILE A 129 19.48 9.22 -16.19
CA ILE A 129 18.90 8.72 -17.44
C ILE A 129 18.37 7.29 -17.26
N VAL A 130 19.09 6.42 -16.55
CA VAL A 130 18.65 5.05 -16.25
C VAL A 130 17.36 5.09 -15.41
N GLN A 131 17.29 5.94 -14.39
CA GLN A 131 16.07 6.11 -13.57
C GLN A 131 14.90 6.61 -14.40
N LYS A 132 15.11 7.57 -15.31
CA LYS A 132 14.07 8.07 -16.24
C LYS A 132 13.54 6.94 -17.12
N THR A 133 14.44 6.19 -17.75
CA THR A 133 14.10 5.08 -18.64
C THR A 133 13.34 3.99 -17.89
N SER A 134 13.74 3.67 -16.67
CA SER A 134 13.02 2.73 -15.81
C SER A 134 11.59 3.20 -15.51
N ALA A 135 11.41 4.47 -15.13
CA ALA A 135 10.08 5.03 -14.86
C ALA A 135 9.18 5.00 -16.12
N GLU A 136 9.71 5.34 -17.28
CA GLU A 136 9.00 5.29 -18.58
C GLU A 136 8.57 3.86 -18.94
N ASN A 137 9.45 2.88 -18.75
CA ASN A 137 9.14 1.47 -18.99
C ASN A 137 8.03 0.98 -18.05
N LYS A 138 8.10 1.31 -16.77
CA LYS A 138 7.06 0.97 -15.78
C LYS A 138 5.72 1.58 -16.16
N ILE A 139 5.66 2.85 -16.53
CA ILE A 139 4.44 3.50 -17.01
C ILE A 139 3.88 2.77 -18.23
N LYS A 140 4.74 2.41 -19.20
CA LYS A 140 4.35 1.71 -20.42
C LYS A 140 3.75 0.34 -20.13
N ILE A 141 4.36 -0.44 -19.20
CA ILE A 141 3.87 -1.76 -18.81
C ILE A 141 2.52 -1.62 -18.10
N ILE A 142 2.42 -0.78 -17.07
CA ILE A 142 1.20 -0.59 -16.30
C ILE A 142 0.05 -0.12 -17.20
N SER A 143 0.31 0.80 -18.12
CA SER A 143 -0.71 1.31 -19.04
C SER A 143 -1.35 0.20 -19.88
N LYS A 144 -0.62 -0.86 -20.20
CA LYS A 144 -1.08 -2.02 -21.00
C LYS A 144 -1.75 -3.11 -20.16
N MET A 145 -1.62 -3.09 -18.84
CA MET A 145 -2.26 -4.08 -17.98
C MET A 145 -3.78 -4.02 -18.11
N ASN A 146 -4.41 -5.16 -18.04
CA ASN A 146 -5.85 -5.27 -17.95
C ASN A 146 -6.33 -4.76 -16.57
N SER A 147 -7.57 -4.32 -16.51
CA SER A 147 -8.13 -3.89 -15.24
C SER A 147 -9.62 -4.24 -15.13
N TRP A 148 -10.05 -4.46 -13.89
CA TRP A 148 -11.47 -4.52 -13.55
C TRP A 148 -11.87 -3.24 -12.82
N GLY A 149 -13.08 -2.77 -13.14
CA GLY A 149 -13.67 -1.61 -12.49
C GLY A 149 -14.32 -1.95 -11.16
N ARG A 150 -14.65 -0.92 -10.41
CA ARG A 150 -15.37 -1.06 -9.15
C ARG A 150 -16.77 -1.64 -9.38
N THR A 151 -17.11 -2.64 -8.59
CA THR A 151 -18.45 -3.20 -8.60
C THR A 151 -19.44 -2.22 -7.93
N PRO A 152 -20.52 -1.81 -8.63
CA PRO A 152 -21.55 -0.99 -8.01
C PRO A 152 -22.14 -1.64 -6.76
N PRO A 153 -22.60 -0.84 -5.76
CA PRO A 153 -23.21 -1.38 -4.56
C PRO A 153 -24.35 -2.38 -4.87
N ARG A 154 -24.40 -3.49 -4.11
CA ARG A 154 -25.40 -4.56 -4.23
C ARG A 154 -25.36 -5.38 -5.52
N LYS A 155 -24.48 -5.13 -6.48
CA LYS A 155 -24.24 -5.99 -7.64
C LYS A 155 -23.21 -7.08 -7.31
N LYS A 156 -23.28 -8.20 -8.04
CA LYS A 156 -22.23 -9.23 -8.00
C LYS A 156 -21.03 -8.71 -8.83
N PRO A 157 -19.79 -8.86 -8.34
CA PRO A 157 -18.61 -8.56 -9.14
C PRO A 157 -18.57 -9.38 -10.43
N GLY A 158 -18.01 -8.81 -11.48
CA GLY A 158 -17.71 -9.53 -12.71
C GLY A 158 -16.59 -10.54 -12.48
N SER A 159 -16.66 -11.67 -13.18
CA SER A 159 -15.61 -12.69 -13.13
C SER A 159 -14.75 -12.63 -14.39
N ILE A 160 -13.49 -13.03 -14.28
CA ILE A 160 -12.51 -13.11 -15.36
C ILE A 160 -12.10 -14.57 -15.49
N SER A 161 -12.16 -15.12 -16.71
CA SER A 161 -11.77 -16.51 -16.97
C SER A 161 -10.42 -16.57 -17.67
N ILE A 162 -9.53 -17.41 -17.16
CA ILE A 162 -8.22 -17.74 -17.74
C ILE A 162 -8.23 -19.25 -18.03
N GLY A 163 -8.57 -19.61 -19.23
CA GLY A 163 -8.86 -21.00 -19.57
C GLY A 163 -9.98 -21.57 -18.71
N ASP A 164 -9.68 -22.59 -17.91
CA ASP A 164 -10.60 -23.27 -17.00
C ASP A 164 -10.60 -22.72 -15.56
N ILE A 165 -9.83 -21.67 -15.28
CA ILE A 165 -9.85 -20.99 -13.98
C ILE A 165 -10.69 -19.70 -14.07
N THR A 166 -11.63 -19.53 -13.15
CA THR A 166 -12.45 -18.32 -13.02
C THR A 166 -12.07 -17.56 -11.77
N ILE A 167 -11.82 -16.25 -11.88
CA ILE A 167 -11.45 -15.36 -10.79
C ILE A 167 -12.48 -14.26 -10.65
N THR A 168 -13.00 -14.07 -9.44
CA THR A 168 -13.93 -13.01 -9.10
C THR A 168 -13.30 -12.09 -8.05
N PRO A 169 -12.99 -10.82 -8.39
CA PRO A 169 -12.41 -9.86 -7.45
C PRO A 169 -13.48 -9.28 -6.54
N PHE A 170 -13.16 -9.14 -5.24
CA PHE A 170 -14.00 -8.47 -4.25
C PHE A 170 -13.19 -7.38 -3.56
N PHE A 171 -13.79 -6.20 -3.43
CA PHE A 171 -13.16 -5.10 -2.70
C PHE A 171 -12.79 -5.51 -1.27
N ASN A 172 -11.62 -5.06 -0.84
CA ASN A 172 -11.08 -5.28 0.48
C ASN A 172 -10.58 -3.97 1.10
N CYS A 173 -10.59 -3.87 2.43
CA CYS A 173 -10.04 -2.73 3.16
C CYS A 173 -8.63 -3.04 3.62
N HIS A 174 -7.67 -2.20 3.23
CA HIS A 174 -6.26 -2.30 3.61
C HIS A 174 -5.64 -0.90 3.73
N SER A 175 -4.36 -0.79 4.09
CA SER A 175 -3.63 0.49 4.19
C SER A 175 -3.21 1.09 2.85
N ILE A 176 -3.78 0.61 1.76
CA ILE A 176 -3.65 1.17 0.43
C ILE A 176 -5.01 1.16 -0.29
N TYR A 177 -5.22 2.13 -1.18
CA TYR A 177 -6.46 2.28 -1.93
C TYR A 177 -6.69 1.14 -2.90
N ASP A 178 -7.96 0.69 -3.01
CA ASP A 178 -8.53 -0.25 -3.98
C ASP A 178 -7.91 -1.66 -3.93
N SER A 179 -7.68 -2.15 -2.71
CA SER A 179 -7.24 -3.51 -2.44
C SER A 179 -8.38 -4.52 -2.69
N HIS A 180 -8.02 -5.74 -3.11
CA HIS A 180 -8.97 -6.79 -3.46
C HIS A 180 -8.58 -8.15 -2.90
N MET A 181 -9.60 -8.96 -2.58
CA MET A 181 -9.54 -10.40 -2.37
C MET A 181 -10.16 -11.12 -3.56
N PHE A 182 -9.84 -12.39 -3.76
CA PHE A 182 -10.28 -13.17 -4.91
C PHE A 182 -11.00 -14.45 -4.50
N LEU A 183 -12.15 -14.73 -5.14
CA LEU A 183 -12.70 -16.06 -5.22
C LEU A 183 -12.17 -16.69 -6.52
N ILE A 184 -11.52 -17.85 -6.40
CA ILE A 184 -10.90 -18.58 -7.51
C ILE A 184 -11.56 -19.95 -7.61
N GLU A 185 -12.11 -20.27 -8.77
CA GLU A 185 -12.92 -21.46 -9.00
C GLU A 185 -12.37 -22.24 -10.20
N ALA A 186 -12.06 -23.53 -10.00
CA ALA A 186 -11.66 -24.47 -11.04
C ALA A 186 -11.77 -25.91 -10.53
N ASP A 187 -11.92 -26.90 -11.41
CA ASP A 187 -11.97 -28.34 -11.05
C ASP A 187 -13.01 -28.68 -9.97
N GLY A 188 -14.12 -27.94 -9.91
CA GLY A 188 -15.14 -28.10 -8.85
C GLY A 188 -14.71 -27.66 -7.46
N LYS A 189 -13.53 -27.02 -7.31
CA LYS A 189 -12.98 -26.48 -6.06
C LYS A 189 -13.07 -24.98 -6.01
N ARG A 190 -13.12 -24.44 -4.80
CA ARG A 190 -13.22 -23.01 -4.52
C ARG A 190 -12.12 -22.58 -3.55
N ILE A 191 -11.31 -21.61 -3.96
CA ILE A 191 -10.27 -20.98 -3.13
C ILE A 191 -10.70 -19.54 -2.85
N TRP A 192 -10.59 -19.13 -1.60
CA TRP A 192 -10.68 -17.73 -1.23
C TRP A 192 -9.28 -17.21 -0.87
N HIS A 193 -8.78 -16.26 -1.63
CA HIS A 193 -7.50 -15.58 -1.38
C HIS A 193 -7.79 -14.17 -0.86
N THR A 194 -7.40 -13.88 0.38
CA THR A 194 -7.78 -12.61 1.01
C THR A 194 -6.97 -11.41 0.52
N GLY A 195 -5.75 -11.60 -0.05
CA GLY A 195 -4.78 -10.55 -0.05
C GLY A 195 -4.55 -10.05 1.37
N ASP A 196 -4.01 -8.85 1.51
CA ASP A 196 -3.88 -8.17 2.79
C ASP A 196 -5.16 -7.41 3.12
N TYR A 197 -5.58 -7.42 4.41
CA TYR A 197 -6.84 -6.81 4.79
C TYR A 197 -6.86 -6.33 6.24
N ARG A 198 -7.81 -5.45 6.54
CA ARG A 198 -8.15 -5.02 7.92
C ARG A 198 -9.66 -4.84 8.08
N ALA A 199 -10.18 -5.05 9.29
CA ALA A 199 -11.59 -4.81 9.61
C ALA A 199 -11.84 -3.48 10.33
N HIS A 200 -10.81 -2.87 10.88
CA HIS A 200 -10.87 -1.66 11.71
C HIS A 200 -10.74 -0.34 10.92
N GLY A 201 -10.73 -0.41 9.58
CA GLY A 201 -10.88 0.76 8.72
C GLY A 201 -12.34 1.22 8.60
N TYR A 202 -12.56 2.41 8.04
CA TYR A 202 -13.91 2.94 7.77
C TYR A 202 -14.72 2.03 6.83
N MET A 203 -14.04 1.42 5.85
CA MET A 203 -14.64 0.49 4.89
C MET A 203 -14.61 -0.96 5.35
N GLY A 204 -13.86 -1.28 6.39
CA GLY A 204 -13.68 -2.64 6.93
C GLY A 204 -14.98 -3.33 7.37
N LYS A 205 -16.02 -2.54 7.68
CA LYS A 205 -17.38 -3.05 7.99
C LYS A 205 -17.98 -3.92 6.89
N GLY A 206 -17.51 -3.82 5.66
CA GLY A 206 -17.95 -4.63 4.52
C GLY A 206 -17.37 -6.04 4.48
N LEU A 207 -16.28 -6.33 5.19
CA LEU A 207 -15.54 -7.60 5.13
C LEU A 207 -16.44 -8.81 5.46
N ILE A 208 -16.96 -8.87 6.68
CA ILE A 208 -17.77 -10.01 7.14
C ILE A 208 -19.06 -10.22 6.33
N PRO A 209 -19.85 -9.17 6.00
CA PRO A 209 -21.00 -9.32 5.11
C PRO A 209 -20.64 -9.88 3.73
N THR A 210 -19.53 -9.47 3.15
CA THR A 210 -19.04 -9.97 1.85
C THR A 210 -18.69 -11.44 1.94
N LEU A 211 -17.92 -11.85 2.96
CA LEU A 211 -17.53 -13.24 3.17
C LEU A 211 -18.75 -14.13 3.39
N ARG A 212 -19.70 -13.73 4.25
CA ARG A 212 -20.94 -14.49 4.47
C ARG A 212 -21.74 -14.72 3.20
N LYS A 213 -21.74 -13.76 2.29
CA LYS A 213 -22.54 -13.83 1.06
C LYS A 213 -21.86 -14.64 -0.04
N TYR A 214 -20.54 -14.55 -0.17
CA TYR A 214 -19.82 -15.06 -1.35
C TYR A 214 -18.79 -16.16 -1.04
N ALA A 215 -18.21 -16.18 0.16
CA ALA A 215 -17.23 -17.19 0.57
C ALA A 215 -17.91 -18.43 1.16
N THR A 216 -18.79 -19.05 0.40
CA THR A 216 -19.51 -20.28 0.79
C THR A 216 -18.86 -21.50 0.18
N ASN A 217 -18.83 -22.63 0.90
CA ASN A 217 -18.24 -23.90 0.45
C ASN A 217 -16.80 -23.74 -0.05
N ILE A 218 -15.97 -23.08 0.75
CA ILE A 218 -14.57 -22.83 0.42
C ILE A 218 -13.74 -24.06 0.81
N ASP A 219 -13.06 -24.66 -0.18
CA ASP A 219 -12.12 -25.75 0.05
C ASP A 219 -10.84 -25.23 0.72
N THR A 220 -10.28 -24.14 0.22
CA THR A 220 -9.07 -23.56 0.77
C THR A 220 -9.19 -22.05 0.96
N LEU A 221 -8.88 -21.59 2.17
CA LEU A 221 -8.67 -20.19 2.49
C LEU A 221 -7.16 -19.90 2.47
N ILE A 222 -6.72 -18.98 1.61
CA ILE A 222 -5.37 -18.42 1.62
C ILE A 222 -5.49 -17.04 2.25
N THR A 223 -4.87 -16.81 3.40
CA THR A 223 -5.04 -15.57 4.17
C THR A 223 -3.72 -15.06 4.71
N GLU A 224 -3.62 -13.73 4.83
CA GLU A 224 -2.47 -13.10 5.49
C GLU A 224 -2.38 -13.48 6.97
N GLY A 225 -1.15 -13.36 7.50
CA GLY A 225 -0.86 -13.61 8.90
C GLY A 225 0.12 -12.60 9.52
N THR A 226 0.18 -11.36 8.99
CA THR A 226 1.15 -10.33 9.40
C THR A 226 1.17 -10.07 10.91
N MET A 227 -0.01 -10.08 11.55
CA MET A 227 -0.16 -9.80 12.97
C MET A 227 -0.17 -11.07 13.84
N LEU A 228 0.06 -12.27 13.29
CA LEU A 228 0.01 -13.52 14.06
C LEU A 228 1.11 -13.64 15.12
N SER A 229 2.25 -12.98 14.93
CA SER A 229 3.35 -12.91 15.91
C SER A 229 3.14 -11.85 17.01
N ARG A 230 2.12 -10.99 16.86
CA ARG A 230 1.85 -9.84 17.71
C ARG A 230 0.58 -10.03 18.53
N ASN A 231 0.53 -9.41 19.72
CA ASN A 231 -0.65 -9.44 20.58
C ASN A 231 -1.37 -8.08 20.61
N ASP A 232 -1.04 -7.19 19.68
CA ASP A 232 -1.60 -5.85 19.63
C ASP A 232 -3.03 -5.91 19.10
N GLU A 233 -3.95 -5.25 19.79
CA GLU A 233 -5.30 -4.99 19.30
C GLU A 233 -5.30 -3.76 18.40
N CYS A 234 -5.93 -3.89 17.24
CA CYS A 234 -6.09 -2.79 16.32
C CYS A 234 -7.25 -1.89 16.74
N ILE A 235 -7.01 -0.59 16.82
CA ILE A 235 -8.07 0.40 17.05
C ILE A 235 -8.68 0.85 15.74
N HIS A 236 -9.98 1.16 15.75
CA HIS A 236 -10.69 1.64 14.56
C HIS A 236 -10.18 3.02 14.12
N GLU A 237 -10.13 3.28 12.80
CA GLU A 237 -9.64 4.55 12.22
C GLU A 237 -10.39 5.80 12.75
N CYS A 238 -11.66 5.70 13.14
CA CYS A 238 -12.35 6.82 13.78
C CYS A 238 -11.73 7.15 15.16
N LYS A 239 -11.23 6.16 15.91
CA LYS A 239 -10.53 6.38 17.18
C LYS A 239 -9.12 6.95 16.98
N VAL A 240 -8.46 6.58 15.88
CA VAL A 240 -7.22 7.23 15.44
C VAL A 240 -7.47 8.72 15.21
N SER A 241 -8.55 9.04 14.46
CA SER A 241 -8.95 10.43 14.21
C SER A 241 -9.24 11.22 15.50
N GLU A 242 -10.00 10.65 16.43
CA GLU A 242 -10.32 11.28 17.72
C GLU A 242 -9.02 11.56 18.54
N LYS A 243 -8.13 10.56 18.64
CA LYS A 243 -6.84 10.73 19.34
C LYS A 243 -6.00 11.84 18.70
N MET A 244 -5.90 11.85 17.37
CA MET A 244 -5.19 12.90 16.63
C MET A 244 -5.80 14.28 16.87
N ALA A 245 -7.13 14.42 16.84
CA ALA A 245 -7.81 15.68 17.07
C ALA A 245 -7.50 16.27 18.47
N ASN A 246 -7.47 15.42 19.50
CA ASN A 246 -7.17 15.85 20.87
C ASN A 246 -5.77 16.45 20.99
N VAL A 247 -4.75 15.78 20.42
CA VAL A 247 -3.38 16.33 20.48
C VAL A 247 -3.19 17.52 19.54
N MET A 248 -3.86 17.54 18.39
CA MET A 248 -3.80 18.66 17.44
C MET A 248 -4.34 19.97 18.05
N LYS A 249 -5.28 19.93 19.00
CA LYS A 249 -5.82 21.11 19.69
C LYS A 249 -4.77 21.78 20.60
N ALA A 250 -3.84 21.00 21.15
CA ALA A 250 -2.84 21.48 22.10
C ALA A 250 -1.62 22.14 21.46
N PHE A 251 -1.31 21.85 20.19
CA PHE A 251 -0.12 22.34 19.49
C PHE A 251 -0.49 23.22 18.32
N LYS A 252 0.26 24.29 18.09
CA LYS A 252 0.00 25.21 16.98
C LYS A 252 0.43 24.63 15.62
N TYR A 253 1.58 23.97 15.58
CA TYR A 253 2.18 23.40 14.39
C TYR A 253 2.24 21.87 14.51
N VAL A 254 1.46 21.18 13.73
CA VAL A 254 1.39 19.73 13.79
C VAL A 254 1.87 19.12 12.48
N PHE A 255 2.84 18.25 12.57
CA PHE A 255 3.32 17.42 11.49
C PHE A 255 2.76 16.00 11.65
N VAL A 256 2.38 15.38 10.57
CA VAL A 256 1.90 13.99 10.59
C VAL A 256 2.70 13.18 9.59
N LEU A 257 3.45 12.18 10.06
CA LEU A 257 4.12 11.22 9.20
C LEU A 257 3.13 10.13 8.81
N ALA A 258 2.72 10.09 7.54
CA ALA A 258 1.76 9.11 7.04
C ALA A 258 1.97 8.78 5.56
N SER A 259 1.46 7.60 5.13
CA SER A 259 1.46 7.18 3.73
C SER A 259 0.52 8.04 2.89
N ALA A 260 0.94 8.33 1.65
CA ALA A 260 0.12 9.01 0.66
C ALA A 260 -0.96 8.11 0.03
N THR A 261 -0.89 6.81 0.24
CA THR A 261 -1.73 5.81 -0.40
C THR A 261 -2.81 5.22 0.51
N ASP A 262 -2.72 5.45 1.83
CA ASP A 262 -3.75 5.04 2.80
C ASP A 262 -4.86 6.10 2.87
N ILE A 263 -5.88 5.92 2.02
CA ILE A 263 -7.03 6.83 1.93
C ILE A 263 -7.75 7.01 3.26
N GLU A 264 -7.85 5.95 4.08
CA GLU A 264 -8.57 5.98 5.34
C GLU A 264 -7.79 6.75 6.42
N ARG A 265 -6.46 6.56 6.50
CA ARG A 265 -5.60 7.34 7.38
C ARG A 265 -5.60 8.82 6.98
N LEU A 266 -5.57 9.13 5.68
CA LEU A 266 -5.70 10.52 5.20
C LEU A 266 -7.05 11.12 5.60
N ALA A 267 -8.14 10.35 5.56
CA ALA A 267 -9.45 10.80 6.05
C ALA A 267 -9.45 11.04 7.57
N SER A 268 -8.82 10.16 8.35
CA SER A 268 -8.66 10.34 9.79
C SER A 268 -7.91 11.63 10.12
N ILE A 269 -6.80 11.90 9.43
CA ILE A 269 -6.01 13.12 9.60
C ILE A 269 -6.82 14.37 9.19
N LYS A 270 -7.54 14.30 8.06
CA LYS A 270 -8.41 15.40 7.61
C LYS A 270 -9.48 15.73 8.66
N ASN A 271 -10.19 14.72 9.15
CA ASN A 271 -11.26 14.91 10.13
C ASN A 271 -10.70 15.47 11.45
N ALA A 272 -9.55 14.96 11.91
CA ALA A 272 -8.86 15.48 13.09
C ALA A 272 -8.44 16.96 12.93
N ALA A 273 -7.90 17.34 11.77
CA ALA A 273 -7.55 18.72 11.48
C ALA A 273 -8.77 19.65 11.45
N LEU A 274 -9.89 19.20 10.88
CA LEU A 274 -11.16 19.94 10.87
C LEU A 274 -11.69 20.14 12.29
N GLU A 275 -11.70 19.10 13.12
CA GLU A 275 -12.14 19.19 14.51
C GLU A 275 -11.23 20.11 15.34
N ALA A 276 -9.92 20.08 15.09
CA ALA A 276 -8.95 20.99 15.69
C ALA A 276 -8.98 22.41 15.10
N LYS A 277 -9.86 22.69 14.12
CA LYS A 277 -9.98 23.97 13.41
C LYS A 277 -8.68 24.44 12.76
N LYS A 278 -7.87 23.50 12.26
CA LYS A 278 -6.60 23.77 11.59
C LYS A 278 -6.66 23.52 10.09
N THR A 279 -5.92 24.32 9.35
CA THR A 279 -5.77 24.10 7.90
C THR A 279 -4.82 22.94 7.64
N LEU A 280 -5.26 21.98 6.81
CA LEU A 280 -4.45 20.83 6.38
C LEU A 280 -3.62 21.20 5.16
N TYR A 281 -2.32 20.91 5.23
CA TYR A 281 -1.36 21.05 4.14
C TYR A 281 -0.67 19.73 3.85
N VAL A 282 -0.15 19.63 2.63
CA VAL A 282 0.73 18.53 2.17
C VAL A 282 2.00 19.12 1.58
N CYS A 283 3.11 18.40 1.64
CA CYS A 283 4.40 18.88 1.13
C CYS A 283 4.93 18.09 -0.07
N SER A 284 4.21 17.08 -0.56
CA SER A 284 4.62 16.33 -1.75
C SER A 284 3.58 16.39 -2.86
N LYS A 285 4.06 16.45 -4.12
CA LYS A 285 3.20 16.38 -5.31
C LYS A 285 2.45 15.04 -5.36
N PHE A 286 3.12 13.95 -4.98
CA PHE A 286 2.51 12.61 -4.94
C PHE A 286 1.30 12.59 -4.00
N MET A 287 1.46 13.04 -2.75
CA MET A 287 0.35 13.11 -1.80
C MET A 287 -0.80 14.00 -2.28
N SER A 288 -0.48 15.16 -2.86
CA SER A 288 -1.50 16.05 -3.43
C SER A 288 -2.27 15.39 -4.58
N SER A 289 -1.58 14.65 -5.45
CA SER A 289 -2.18 13.98 -6.61
C SER A 289 -3.02 12.78 -6.21
N THR A 290 -2.55 11.97 -5.24
CA THR A 290 -3.33 10.85 -4.71
C THR A 290 -4.60 11.32 -4.01
N MET A 291 -4.54 12.37 -3.19
CA MET A 291 -5.72 12.94 -2.53
C MET A 291 -6.74 13.48 -3.53
N LYS A 292 -6.31 14.12 -4.63
CA LYS A 292 -7.21 14.55 -5.71
C LYS A 292 -7.88 13.35 -6.38
N PHE A 293 -7.09 12.37 -6.75
CA PHE A 293 -7.58 11.12 -7.34
C PHE A 293 -8.63 10.43 -6.45
N PHE A 294 -8.37 10.31 -5.14
CA PHE A 294 -9.33 9.75 -4.19
C PHE A 294 -10.63 10.56 -4.14
N THR A 295 -10.53 11.89 -4.16
CA THR A 295 -11.72 12.77 -4.18
C THR A 295 -12.57 12.54 -5.43
N GLU A 296 -11.95 12.46 -6.60
CA GLU A 296 -12.64 12.24 -7.87
C GLU A 296 -13.35 10.87 -7.92
N ARG A 297 -12.77 9.85 -7.30
CA ARG A 297 -13.30 8.49 -7.33
C ARG A 297 -14.30 8.17 -6.21
N GLU A 298 -14.13 8.74 -5.02
CA GLU A 298 -14.77 8.24 -3.81
C GLU A 298 -15.68 9.26 -3.10
N SER A 299 -15.67 10.55 -3.47
CA SER A 299 -16.39 11.57 -2.70
C SER A 299 -17.89 11.31 -2.61
N GLU A 300 -18.53 10.90 -3.69
CA GLU A 300 -19.98 10.63 -3.73
C GLU A 300 -20.33 9.37 -2.92
N LEU A 301 -19.59 8.29 -3.11
CA LEU A 301 -19.84 6.99 -2.46
C LEU A 301 -19.57 6.99 -0.96
N SER A 302 -18.69 7.88 -0.52
CA SER A 302 -18.25 8.00 0.88
C SER A 302 -18.98 9.09 1.66
N HIS A 303 -20.00 9.74 1.07
CA HIS A 303 -20.67 10.90 1.66
C HIS A 303 -19.67 11.99 2.12
N GLY A 304 -18.63 12.23 1.34
CA GLY A 304 -17.60 13.23 1.59
C GLY A 304 -16.48 12.79 2.56
N LEU A 305 -16.50 11.57 3.11
CA LEU A 305 -15.41 11.08 3.96
C LEU A 305 -14.07 11.14 3.24
N PHE A 306 -14.02 10.75 1.97
CA PHE A 306 -12.82 10.76 1.12
C PHE A 306 -12.75 11.95 0.17
N SER A 307 -13.47 13.04 0.49
CA SER A 307 -13.33 14.30 -0.21
C SER A 307 -12.18 15.12 0.39
N PHE A 308 -11.12 15.32 -0.36
CA PHE A 308 -9.94 16.04 0.05
C PHE A 308 -9.77 17.34 -0.74
N SER A 309 -9.27 18.38 -0.07
CA SER A 309 -8.86 19.65 -0.70
C SER A 309 -7.39 19.91 -0.37
N PRO A 310 -6.45 19.17 -0.99
CA PRO A 310 -5.05 19.25 -0.61
C PRO A 310 -4.46 20.62 -0.95
N ARG A 311 -3.87 21.27 0.04
CA ARG A 311 -3.15 22.53 -0.11
C ARG A 311 -1.65 22.27 -0.02
N MET A 312 -0.94 22.55 -1.09
CA MET A 312 0.54 22.46 -1.06
C MET A 312 1.12 23.54 -0.16
N LEU A 313 1.92 23.15 0.81
CA LEU A 313 2.69 24.10 1.59
C LEU A 313 3.78 24.71 0.69
N ARG A 314 3.77 26.03 0.56
CA ARG A 314 4.80 26.80 -0.15
C ARG A 314 5.51 27.71 0.83
N PHE A 315 6.85 27.83 0.71
CA PHE A 315 7.61 28.72 1.59
C PHE A 315 7.25 30.19 1.39
N ASN A 316 6.90 30.59 0.16
CA ASN A 316 6.35 31.90 -0.11
C ASN A 316 4.98 32.02 0.56
N GLY A 317 4.88 32.80 1.62
CA GLY A 317 3.67 32.96 2.44
C GLY A 317 3.67 32.17 3.76
N LEU A 318 4.82 31.58 4.15
CA LEU A 318 4.97 30.85 5.40
C LEU A 318 4.58 31.69 6.62
N GLU A 319 4.93 32.97 6.67
CA GLU A 319 4.59 33.90 7.76
C GLU A 319 3.07 34.01 8.01
N ARG A 320 2.27 33.99 6.92
CA ARG A 320 0.80 34.00 7.05
C ARG A 320 0.28 32.69 7.64
N ILE A 321 0.91 31.56 7.25
CA ILE A 321 0.54 30.22 7.71
C ILE A 321 0.95 30.04 9.18
N LYS A 322 2.12 30.52 9.57
CA LYS A 322 2.62 30.49 10.95
C LYS A 322 1.64 31.22 11.92
N LYS A 323 1.07 32.34 11.52
CA LYS A 323 0.14 33.08 12.40
C LYS A 323 -1.06 32.24 12.83
N LYS A 324 -1.60 31.39 11.94
CA LYS A 324 -2.82 30.59 12.17
C LYS A 324 -2.53 29.18 12.72
N GLY A 325 -1.30 28.72 12.63
CA GLY A 325 -0.97 27.30 12.82
C GLY A 325 -1.47 26.43 11.68
N PHE A 326 -1.03 25.15 11.68
CA PHE A 326 -1.35 24.23 10.59
C PHE A 326 -1.23 22.75 11.01
N VAL A 327 -1.77 21.88 10.19
CA VAL A 327 -1.43 20.45 10.11
C VAL A 327 -0.74 20.20 8.78
N LEU A 328 0.42 19.56 8.77
CA LEU A 328 1.18 19.20 7.57
C LEU A 328 1.41 17.71 7.51
N ILE A 329 0.88 17.05 6.47
CA ILE A 329 1.20 15.65 6.19
C ILE A 329 2.49 15.59 5.37
N ALA A 330 3.43 14.75 5.80
CA ALA A 330 4.68 14.49 5.12
C ALA A 330 5.02 13.00 5.14
N GLY A 331 5.75 12.54 4.13
CA GLY A 331 6.42 11.24 4.12
C GLY A 331 7.92 11.40 4.40
N THR A 332 8.61 10.29 4.59
CA THR A 332 10.06 10.28 4.88
C THR A 332 10.92 10.91 3.77
N SER A 333 10.47 10.87 2.52
CA SER A 333 11.16 11.52 1.39
C SER A 333 11.20 13.06 1.47
N GLN A 334 10.39 13.68 2.36
CA GLN A 334 10.38 15.13 2.57
C GLN A 334 11.20 15.59 3.78
N ILE A 335 12.04 14.72 4.35
CA ILE A 335 12.82 14.98 5.57
C ILE A 335 13.61 16.29 5.52
N SER A 336 14.31 16.57 4.42
CA SER A 336 15.10 17.79 4.25
C SER A 336 14.23 19.04 4.30
N ARG A 337 13.09 19.02 3.60
CA ARG A 337 12.13 20.13 3.58
C ARG A 337 11.48 20.37 4.94
N VAL A 338 11.13 19.28 5.64
CA VAL A 338 10.56 19.36 6.99
C VAL A 338 11.59 19.90 7.96
N LYS A 339 12.85 19.46 7.87
CA LYS A 339 13.97 19.97 8.69
C LYS A 339 14.15 21.48 8.55
N GLU A 340 14.10 22.03 7.33
CA GLU A 340 14.19 23.47 7.13
C GLU A 340 12.98 24.21 7.73
N LEU A 341 11.79 23.67 7.59
CA LEU A 341 10.58 24.30 8.14
C LEU A 341 10.58 24.33 9.67
N ILE A 342 11.03 23.26 10.33
CA ILE A 342 11.05 23.18 11.80
C ILE A 342 11.98 24.23 12.41
N LYS A 343 13.12 24.56 11.77
CA LYS A 343 14.04 25.60 12.26
C LYS A 343 13.36 26.96 12.45
N GLU A 344 12.29 27.20 11.73
CA GLU A 344 11.54 28.46 11.73
C GLU A 344 10.36 28.46 12.73
N LEU A 345 10.20 27.39 13.53
CA LEU A 345 9.04 27.20 14.41
C LEU A 345 9.46 27.04 15.88
N PRO A 346 8.68 27.59 16.85
CA PRO A 346 8.91 27.34 18.26
C PRO A 346 8.79 25.86 18.62
N ILE A 347 9.76 25.34 19.34
CA ILE A 347 9.82 23.90 19.70
C ILE A 347 8.61 23.49 20.54
N GLU A 348 8.20 24.33 21.48
CA GLU A 348 7.12 24.05 22.42
C GLU A 348 5.74 24.01 21.75
N GLU A 349 5.59 24.71 20.61
CA GLU A 349 4.34 24.76 19.83
C GLU A 349 4.30 23.72 18.69
N THR A 350 5.38 22.94 18.51
CA THR A 350 5.56 22.02 17.37
C THR A 350 5.48 20.57 17.82
N LEU A 351 4.63 19.79 17.14
CA LEU A 351 4.38 18.37 17.41
C LEU A 351 4.56 17.53 16.14
N LEU A 352 5.14 16.34 16.30
CA LEU A 352 5.01 15.24 15.34
C LEU A 352 3.98 14.22 15.85
N ILE A 353 2.98 13.92 15.03
CA ILE A 353 2.20 12.70 15.13
C ILE A 353 2.88 11.67 14.23
N TYR A 354 3.53 10.69 14.85
CA TYR A 354 4.11 9.56 14.14
C TYR A 354 3.00 8.53 13.86
N SER A 355 2.57 8.42 12.59
CA SER A 355 1.43 7.58 12.20
C SER A 355 1.86 6.46 11.23
N SER A 356 2.93 5.78 11.62
CA SER A 356 3.49 4.59 10.96
C SER A 356 3.84 3.54 11.99
N TRP A 357 4.14 2.33 11.55
CA TRP A 357 4.54 1.24 12.44
C TRP A 357 5.80 1.59 13.24
N GLU A 358 5.77 1.37 14.56
CA GLU A 358 6.88 1.69 15.46
C GLU A 358 8.15 0.87 15.19
N GLY A 359 8.01 -0.32 14.62
CA GLY A 359 9.16 -1.17 14.26
C GLY A 359 10.18 -0.45 13.36
N TYR A 360 9.78 0.53 12.56
CA TYR A 360 10.70 1.31 11.73
C TYR A 360 11.68 2.18 12.51
N TYR A 361 11.46 2.42 13.80
CA TYR A 361 12.40 3.15 14.66
C TYR A 361 12.83 2.39 15.92
N THR A 362 12.25 1.21 16.19
CA THR A 362 12.59 0.40 17.39
C THR A 362 13.36 -0.87 17.04
N ILE A 363 13.12 -1.49 15.88
CA ILE A 363 13.73 -2.76 15.47
C ILE A 363 15.01 -2.49 14.68
N PRO A 364 16.20 -2.97 15.12
CA PRO A 364 17.48 -2.65 14.47
C PRO A 364 17.52 -2.95 12.97
N GLU A 365 16.98 -4.10 12.55
CA GLU A 365 16.95 -4.53 11.14
C GLU A 365 16.07 -3.60 10.30
N GLN A 366 14.94 -3.16 10.86
CA GLN A 366 14.04 -2.21 10.20
C GLN A 366 14.64 -0.79 10.14
N ILE A 367 15.37 -0.38 11.18
CA ILE A 367 16.09 0.90 11.19
C ILE A 367 17.18 0.89 10.13
N ALA A 368 17.95 -0.21 10.02
CA ALA A 368 19.01 -0.34 9.01
C ALA A 368 18.43 -0.30 7.59
N ALA A 369 17.31 -0.96 7.36
CA ALA A 369 16.62 -1.04 6.07
C ALA A 369 15.89 0.28 5.70
N ASN A 370 15.33 0.98 6.70
CA ASN A 370 14.48 2.16 6.51
C ASN A 370 14.90 3.34 7.42
N PRO A 371 16.16 3.83 7.35
CA PRO A 371 16.72 4.75 8.34
C PRO A 371 15.99 6.10 8.40
N ASN A 372 15.29 6.46 7.34
CA ASN A 372 14.63 7.76 7.25
C ASN A 372 13.41 7.91 8.18
N TYR A 373 12.78 6.80 8.61
CA TYR A 373 11.69 6.88 9.59
C TYR A 373 12.19 7.35 10.94
N LYS A 374 13.28 6.74 11.45
CA LYS A 374 13.93 7.15 12.70
C LYS A 374 14.47 8.58 12.59
N LYS A 375 15.22 8.90 11.52
CA LYS A 375 15.74 10.25 11.28
C LYS A 375 14.62 11.30 11.23
N PHE A 376 13.48 11.00 10.63
CA PHE A 376 12.35 11.93 10.58
C PHE A 376 11.77 12.16 11.98
N ARG A 377 11.60 11.10 12.77
CA ARG A 377 11.10 11.18 14.15
C ARG A 377 12.03 12.01 15.03
N GLU A 378 13.34 11.85 14.89
CA GLU A 378 14.38 12.56 15.67
C GLU A 378 14.47 14.07 15.34
N LEU A 379 13.80 14.56 14.29
CA LEU A 379 13.73 16.01 14.02
C LEU A 379 12.89 16.76 15.07
N PHE A 380 12.04 16.08 15.81
CA PHE A 380 11.04 16.69 16.68
C PHE A 380 11.32 16.41 18.15
N PHE A 381 11.12 17.44 18.98
CA PHE A 381 11.19 17.30 20.43
C PHE A 381 9.89 16.69 20.98
N ASN A 382 8.73 17.22 20.55
CA ASN A 382 7.44 16.67 20.94
C ASN A 382 6.97 15.66 19.89
N VAL A 383 6.83 14.39 20.29
CA VAL A 383 6.38 13.30 19.42
C VAL A 383 5.31 12.49 20.13
N VAL A 384 4.27 12.12 19.41
CA VAL A 384 3.25 11.18 19.86
C VAL A 384 3.00 10.12 18.77
N ASP A 385 2.95 8.87 19.20
CA ASP A 385 2.67 7.75 18.30
C ASP A 385 1.16 7.49 18.29
N ILE A 386 0.52 7.72 17.11
CA ILE A 386 -0.90 7.46 16.90
C ILE A 386 -1.04 6.70 15.59
N HIS A 387 -1.13 5.38 15.70
CA HIS A 387 -1.18 4.46 14.57
C HIS A 387 -2.17 3.32 14.84
N THR A 388 -2.63 2.67 13.79
CA THR A 388 -3.23 1.34 13.80
C THR A 388 -2.76 0.60 12.56
N SER A 389 -2.66 -0.72 12.65
CA SER A 389 -2.10 -1.56 11.58
C SER A 389 -2.89 -1.45 10.27
N GLY A 390 -2.21 -1.67 9.15
CA GLY A 390 -2.85 -1.91 7.85
C GLY A 390 -3.43 -3.31 7.71
N HIS A 391 -3.08 -4.23 8.62
CA HIS A 391 -3.36 -5.66 8.56
C HIS A 391 -4.33 -6.11 9.64
N ALA A 392 -4.94 -7.28 9.43
CA ALA A 392 -5.88 -7.89 10.36
C ALA A 392 -5.19 -8.37 11.64
N ASP A 393 -5.74 -8.06 12.80
CA ASP A 393 -5.37 -8.65 14.07
C ASP A 393 -5.86 -10.11 14.19
N LYS A 394 -5.33 -10.85 15.18
CA LYS A 394 -5.69 -12.25 15.42
C LYS A 394 -7.21 -12.46 15.54
N THR A 395 -7.89 -11.55 16.22
CA THR A 395 -9.36 -11.59 16.41
C THR A 395 -10.09 -11.47 15.07
N THR A 396 -9.64 -10.60 14.20
CA THR A 396 -10.21 -10.43 12.86
C THR A 396 -9.95 -11.67 12.00
N ILE A 397 -8.71 -12.21 12.01
CA ILE A 397 -8.35 -13.43 11.28
C ILE A 397 -9.23 -14.60 11.72
N GLN A 398 -9.41 -14.79 13.05
CA GLN A 398 -10.27 -15.83 13.58
C GLN A 398 -11.73 -15.67 13.10
N LYS A 399 -12.28 -14.45 13.15
CA LYS A 399 -13.64 -14.17 12.64
C LYS A 399 -13.80 -14.50 11.16
N VAL A 400 -12.78 -14.24 10.35
CA VAL A 400 -12.76 -14.60 8.92
C VAL A 400 -12.84 -16.11 8.78
N ILE A 401 -12.03 -16.87 9.51
CA ILE A 401 -12.02 -18.33 9.50
C ILE A 401 -13.37 -18.89 9.93
N ASP A 402 -13.96 -18.37 11.01
CA ASP A 402 -15.26 -18.81 11.56
C ASP A 402 -16.41 -18.56 10.58
N VAL A 403 -16.34 -17.50 9.79
CA VAL A 403 -17.35 -17.16 8.78
C VAL A 403 -17.19 -17.98 7.51
N VAL A 404 -15.96 -18.14 7.02
CA VAL A 404 -15.67 -18.87 5.79
C VAL A 404 -15.78 -20.37 5.98
N LYS A 405 -15.36 -20.89 7.14
CA LYS A 405 -15.33 -22.32 7.49
C LYS A 405 -14.68 -23.19 6.41
N PRO A 406 -13.44 -22.89 6.02
CA PRO A 406 -12.76 -23.60 4.94
C PRO A 406 -12.36 -25.01 5.39
N GLN A 407 -12.18 -25.94 4.42
CA GLN A 407 -11.66 -27.27 4.71
C GLN A 407 -10.13 -27.23 5.01
N LYS A 408 -9.40 -26.27 4.38
CA LYS A 408 -7.96 -26.05 4.56
C LYS A 408 -7.66 -24.56 4.67
N ILE A 409 -6.67 -24.23 5.49
CA ILE A 409 -6.14 -22.86 5.62
C ILE A 409 -4.66 -22.87 5.24
N ILE A 410 -4.25 -21.88 4.44
CA ILE A 410 -2.86 -21.57 4.13
C ILE A 410 -2.61 -20.13 4.57
N PHE A 411 -1.76 -19.95 5.56
CA PHE A 411 -1.30 -18.62 5.95
C PHE A 411 -0.12 -18.21 5.09
N ILE A 412 -0.19 -17.00 4.56
CA ILE A 412 0.89 -16.32 3.82
C ILE A 412 1.17 -14.97 4.48
N HIS A 413 2.20 -14.27 4.03
CA HIS A 413 2.52 -12.92 4.53
C HIS A 413 2.66 -12.91 6.05
N LYS A 414 3.44 -13.83 6.60
CA LYS A 414 3.61 -14.00 8.05
C LYS A 414 5.06 -14.28 8.40
N GLU A 415 5.44 -13.91 9.61
CA GLU A 415 6.74 -14.29 10.15
C GLU A 415 6.87 -15.81 10.31
N GLN A 416 8.11 -16.29 10.22
CA GLN A 416 8.43 -17.69 10.49
C GLN A 416 7.91 -18.08 11.89
N ASN A 417 7.30 -19.25 11.99
CA ASN A 417 6.73 -19.78 13.23
C ASN A 417 5.54 -18.98 13.82
N ALA A 418 5.05 -17.93 13.17
CA ALA A 418 3.83 -17.25 13.60
C ALA A 418 2.61 -18.19 13.42
N VAL A 419 1.84 -18.36 14.48
CA VAL A 419 0.65 -19.22 14.54
C VAL A 419 -0.53 -18.45 15.11
N LEU A 420 -1.74 -18.89 14.79
CA LEU A 420 -2.94 -18.25 15.29
C LEU A 420 -3.17 -18.51 16.79
N TYR A 421 -2.65 -19.65 17.32
CA TYR A 421 -2.79 -20.12 18.71
C TYR A 421 -1.44 -20.48 19.31
#